data_a1c1cbcbebf89daef3e8ce2d6f32d962
#
_entry.id   a1c1cbcbebf89daef3e8ce2d6f32d962
#
_cell.length_a   1.000
_cell.length_b   1.000
_cell.length_c   1.000
_cell.angle_alpha   90.00
_cell.angle_beta   90.00
_cell.angle_gamma   90.00
#
_symmetry.space_group_name_H-M   'P 1'
#
loop_
_entity.id
_entity.type
_entity.pdbx_description
1 polymer ?
#
loop_
_entity_poly.entity_id
_entity_poly.type
_entity_poly.pdbx_seq_one_letter_code
_entity_poly.pdbx_strand_id
1 'polypeptide(L)'
;RCKWCHNPETWKKKSILSYTENKCIGCGQCIEICPSGAQQIQNGQHIYERTLCTVCGKCVEICCTEALEIVGSYYSVEELSELLLRDRRLYEISEGGVTFSGGEPMMQAEILYDLCSRLQEEHISVAFETALAFPWKVIHRMTECVDLFLVDFMIFDNEKHK
;
A
#
# COMPACT_ATOMS: atom_id res chain seq x y z
N ARG A 1 -2.18 9.53 10.93
CA ARG A 1 -0.72 9.32 10.75
C ARG A 1 -0.09 9.10 12.11
N CYS A 2 0.13 7.85 12.46
CA CYS A 2 0.75 7.50 13.73
C CYS A 2 2.24 7.91 13.72
N LYS A 3 2.73 8.49 14.82
CA LYS A 3 4.14 8.89 14.96
C LYS A 3 5.11 7.70 14.92
N TRP A 4 4.60 6.51 15.21
CA TRP A 4 5.31 5.22 15.21
C TRP A 4 4.94 4.32 14.04
N CYS A 5 4.43 4.88 12.93
CA CYS A 5 4.00 4.09 11.78
C CYS A 5 5.15 3.25 11.23
N HIS A 6 4.92 1.96 11.10
CA HIS A 6 5.90 1.02 10.55
C HIS A 6 6.01 1.13 9.01
N ASN A 7 4.92 1.56 8.36
CA ASN A 7 4.83 1.68 6.91
C ASN A 7 4.48 3.13 6.49
N PRO A 8 5.36 4.11 6.71
CA PRO A 8 5.09 5.52 6.42
C PRO A 8 4.89 5.80 4.91
N GLU A 9 5.33 4.91 4.03
CA GLU A 9 5.10 4.95 2.60
C GLU A 9 3.61 4.92 2.24
N THR A 10 2.79 4.28 3.06
CA THR A 10 1.33 4.17 2.84
C THR A 10 0.55 5.44 3.20
N TRP A 11 1.19 6.47 3.76
CA TRP A 11 0.53 7.73 4.10
C TRP A 11 0.03 8.52 2.90
N LYS A 12 0.54 8.23 1.71
CA LYS A 12 0.15 8.90 0.46
C LYS A 12 -0.47 7.88 -0.50
N LYS A 13 -1.53 8.29 -1.18
CA LYS A 13 -2.18 7.50 -2.25
C LYS A 13 -1.39 7.59 -3.57
N LYS A 14 -0.09 7.48 -3.52
CA LYS A 14 0.78 7.56 -4.71
C LYS A 14 1.89 6.53 -4.57
N SER A 15 2.24 5.91 -5.68
CA SER A 15 3.43 5.09 -5.74
C SER A 15 4.65 5.90 -5.31
N ILE A 16 5.57 5.26 -4.64
CA ILE A 16 6.84 5.85 -4.22
C ILE A 16 7.99 4.94 -4.63
N LEU A 17 9.17 5.52 -4.78
CA LEU A 17 10.40 4.75 -4.91
C LEU A 17 10.90 4.37 -3.51
N SER A 18 11.13 3.09 -3.28
CA SER A 18 11.79 2.54 -2.11
C SER A 18 13.26 2.27 -2.42
N TYR A 19 14.15 2.49 -1.45
CA TYR A 19 15.57 2.18 -1.55
C TYR A 19 15.98 1.32 -0.35
N THR A 20 16.56 0.16 -0.66
CA THR A 20 17.03 -0.82 0.32
C THR A 20 18.56 -0.83 0.31
N GLU A 21 19.17 -0.13 1.27
CA GLU A 21 20.61 0.12 1.32
C GLU A 21 21.44 -1.17 1.34
N ASN A 22 21.03 -2.18 2.10
CA ASN A 22 21.77 -3.45 2.22
C ASN A 22 21.80 -4.30 0.94
N LYS A 23 20.94 -4.02 -0.05
CA LYS A 23 20.96 -4.61 -1.39
C LYS A 23 21.85 -3.84 -2.36
N CYS A 24 22.24 -2.60 -2.04
CA CYS A 24 22.98 -1.74 -2.95
C CYS A 24 24.46 -2.11 -2.99
N ILE A 25 24.99 -2.38 -4.19
CA ILE A 25 26.41 -2.66 -4.43
C ILE A 25 27.22 -1.42 -4.86
N GLY A 26 26.60 -0.24 -4.91
CA GLY A 26 27.29 1.00 -5.24
C GLY A 26 27.71 1.14 -6.71
N CYS A 27 27.09 0.43 -7.65
CA CYS A 27 27.50 0.43 -9.08
C CYS A 27 27.29 1.78 -9.80
N GLY A 28 26.48 2.70 -9.28
CA GLY A 28 26.27 4.05 -9.81
C GLY A 28 25.32 4.17 -11.00
N GLN A 29 24.88 3.09 -11.64
CA GLN A 29 24.03 3.13 -12.84
C GLN A 29 22.73 3.93 -12.66
N CYS A 30 22.11 3.84 -11.48
CA CYS A 30 20.89 4.59 -11.17
C CYS A 30 21.10 6.10 -11.15
N ILE A 31 22.32 6.58 -10.91
CA ILE A 31 22.67 8.00 -10.88
C ILE A 31 22.74 8.55 -12.30
N GLU A 32 23.41 7.80 -13.19
CA GLU A 32 23.58 8.20 -14.59
C GLU A 32 22.25 8.33 -15.34
N ILE A 33 21.28 7.44 -15.00
CA ILE A 33 19.99 7.40 -15.69
C ILE A 33 18.92 8.29 -15.05
N CYS A 34 19.14 8.84 -13.85
CA CYS A 34 18.14 9.59 -13.13
C CYS A 34 17.92 11.00 -13.72
N PRO A 35 16.77 11.29 -14.39
CA PRO A 35 16.56 12.57 -15.05
C PRO A 35 16.33 13.73 -14.06
N SER A 36 15.93 13.43 -12.82
CA SER A 36 15.64 14.42 -11.77
C SER A 36 16.78 14.63 -10.80
N GLY A 37 17.89 13.90 -10.92
CA GLY A 37 19.00 13.94 -9.98
C GLY A 37 18.67 13.42 -8.57
N ALA A 38 17.61 12.65 -8.43
CA ALA A 38 17.20 12.08 -7.14
C ALA A 38 18.17 11.00 -6.63
N GLN A 39 18.91 10.35 -7.53
CA GLN A 39 19.94 9.38 -7.19
C GLN A 39 21.29 10.09 -7.19
N GLN A 40 22.05 10.02 -6.10
CA GLN A 40 23.29 10.77 -5.91
C GLN A 40 24.36 9.91 -5.24
N ILE A 41 25.63 10.34 -5.33
CA ILE A 41 26.72 9.82 -4.49
C ILE A 41 27.20 10.96 -3.60
N GLN A 42 27.30 10.69 -2.31
CA GLN A 42 27.92 11.59 -1.33
C GLN A 42 28.88 10.77 -0.47
N ASN A 43 30.12 11.23 -0.38
CA ASN A 43 31.18 10.54 0.38
C ASN A 43 31.38 9.06 0.01
N GLY A 44 31.16 8.71 -1.27
CA GLY A 44 31.29 7.33 -1.77
C GLY A 44 30.08 6.43 -1.48
N GLN A 45 29.02 6.96 -0.88
CA GLN A 45 27.79 6.24 -0.60
C GLN A 45 26.65 6.70 -1.50
N HIS A 46 25.79 5.80 -1.90
CA HIS A 46 24.59 6.11 -2.65
C HIS A 46 23.56 6.77 -1.72
N ILE A 47 23.06 7.92 -2.16
CA ILE A 47 22.00 8.70 -1.47
C ILE A 47 20.79 8.80 -2.39
N TYR A 48 19.62 8.52 -1.82
CA TYR A 48 18.33 8.73 -2.49
C TYR A 48 17.63 9.97 -1.93
N GLU A 49 17.60 11.06 -2.73
CA GLU A 49 16.89 12.29 -2.38
C GLU A 49 15.42 12.22 -2.81
N ARG A 50 14.55 11.88 -1.86
CA ARG A 50 13.12 11.63 -2.11
C ARG A 50 12.37 12.85 -2.65
N THR A 51 12.79 14.06 -2.29
CA THR A 51 12.12 15.30 -2.68
C THR A 51 12.28 15.61 -4.16
N LEU A 52 13.34 15.12 -4.79
CA LEU A 52 13.63 15.27 -6.22
C LEU A 52 13.00 14.15 -7.07
N CYS A 53 12.55 13.07 -6.46
CA CYS A 53 12.11 11.88 -7.19
C CYS A 53 10.75 12.07 -7.85
N THR A 54 10.68 11.83 -9.16
CA THR A 54 9.45 11.84 -9.96
C THR A 54 8.80 10.47 -10.13
N VAL A 55 9.36 9.44 -9.50
CA VAL A 55 8.89 8.02 -9.57
C VAL A 55 8.79 7.51 -11.01
N CYS A 56 9.70 7.92 -11.89
CA CYS A 56 9.68 7.54 -13.32
C CYS A 56 10.10 6.07 -13.60
N GLY A 57 10.63 5.34 -12.61
CA GLY A 57 10.98 3.92 -12.72
C GLY A 57 12.32 3.59 -13.36
N LYS A 58 12.96 4.49 -14.12
CA LYS A 58 14.20 4.19 -14.88
C LYS A 58 15.32 3.57 -14.05
N CYS A 59 15.49 4.04 -12.81
CA CYS A 59 16.52 3.51 -11.90
C CYS A 59 16.16 2.10 -11.38
N VAL A 60 14.90 1.72 -11.35
CA VAL A 60 14.44 0.38 -10.99
C VAL A 60 14.78 -0.61 -12.10
N GLU A 61 14.49 -0.25 -13.36
CA GLU A 61 14.74 -1.09 -14.53
C GLU A 61 16.21 -1.49 -14.68
N ILE A 62 17.15 -0.61 -14.26
CA ILE A 62 18.59 -0.85 -14.41
C ILE A 62 19.22 -1.42 -13.14
N CYS A 63 18.53 -1.48 -12.01
CA CYS A 63 19.07 -1.95 -10.74
C CYS A 63 19.17 -3.48 -10.71
N CYS A 64 20.35 -4.02 -11.00
CA CYS A 64 20.58 -5.46 -11.06
C CYS A 64 20.45 -6.20 -9.71
N THR A 65 20.46 -5.46 -8.59
CA THR A 65 20.32 -6.03 -7.23
C THR A 65 18.95 -5.80 -6.62
N GLU A 66 18.04 -5.18 -7.38
CA GLU A 66 16.69 -4.82 -6.88
C GLU A 66 16.73 -4.00 -5.57
N ALA A 67 17.78 -3.17 -5.42
CA ALA A 67 17.90 -2.26 -4.30
C ALA A 67 16.91 -1.07 -4.39
N LEU A 68 16.39 -0.82 -5.58
CA LEU A 68 15.40 0.21 -5.89
C LEU A 68 14.13 -0.46 -6.41
N GLU A 69 12.98 -0.09 -5.84
CA GLU A 69 11.68 -0.68 -6.15
C GLU A 69 10.60 0.40 -6.13
N ILE A 70 9.63 0.33 -7.04
CA ILE A 70 8.41 1.14 -6.95
C ILE A 70 7.42 0.40 -6.06
N VAL A 71 7.05 1.02 -4.94
CA VAL A 71 6.03 0.52 -4.02
C VAL A 71 4.70 1.17 -4.36
N GLY A 72 3.68 0.32 -4.50
CA GLY A 72 2.31 0.71 -4.85
C GLY A 72 2.06 0.68 -6.37
N SER A 73 1.00 -0.01 -6.74
CA SER A 73 0.49 -0.11 -8.10
C SER A 73 -0.92 0.49 -8.17
N TYR A 74 -1.30 0.92 -9.36
CA TYR A 74 -2.66 1.38 -9.65
C TYR A 74 -3.44 0.26 -10.32
N TYR A 75 -4.63 0.03 -9.83
CA TYR A 75 -5.59 -0.91 -10.39
C TYR A 75 -6.95 -0.23 -10.54
N SER A 76 -7.67 -0.55 -11.58
CA SER A 76 -9.11 -0.31 -11.62
C SER A 76 -9.84 -1.30 -10.72
N VAL A 77 -11.10 -1.04 -10.42
CA VAL A 77 -11.95 -1.98 -9.66
C VAL A 77 -12.09 -3.30 -10.42
N GLU A 78 -12.21 -3.24 -11.75
CA GLU A 78 -12.29 -4.40 -12.64
C GLU A 78 -11.04 -5.26 -12.55
N GLU A 79 -9.86 -4.66 -12.78
CA GLU A 79 -8.57 -5.38 -12.73
C GLU A 79 -8.32 -6.02 -11.37
N LEU A 80 -8.63 -5.30 -10.28
CA LEU A 80 -8.43 -5.81 -8.93
C LEU A 80 -9.43 -6.92 -8.60
N SER A 81 -10.69 -6.79 -9.03
CA SER A 81 -11.70 -7.83 -8.90
C SER A 81 -11.27 -9.12 -9.61
N GLU A 82 -10.84 -9.03 -10.88
CA GLU A 82 -10.36 -10.18 -11.63
C GLU A 82 -9.15 -10.84 -10.95
N LEU A 83 -8.24 -10.04 -10.42
CA LEU A 83 -7.07 -10.55 -9.69
C LEU A 83 -7.47 -11.34 -8.45
N LEU A 84 -8.38 -10.81 -7.63
CA LEU A 84 -8.86 -11.45 -6.41
C LEU A 84 -9.68 -12.71 -6.71
N LEU A 85 -10.48 -12.71 -7.77
CA LEU A 85 -11.28 -13.87 -8.17
C LEU A 85 -10.47 -15.07 -8.67
N ARG A 86 -9.19 -14.90 -9.00
CA ARG A 86 -8.30 -16.04 -9.36
C ARG A 86 -8.17 -17.04 -8.22
N ASP A 87 -8.25 -16.58 -6.98
CA ASP A 87 -8.12 -17.42 -5.78
C ASP A 87 -9.47 -17.90 -5.23
N ARG A 88 -10.58 -17.71 -5.96
CA ARG A 88 -11.94 -18.08 -5.55
C ARG A 88 -12.03 -19.50 -5.00
N ARG A 89 -11.40 -20.47 -5.68
CA ARG A 89 -11.41 -21.86 -5.24
C ARG A 89 -10.75 -22.06 -3.89
N LEU A 90 -9.72 -21.27 -3.58
CA LEU A 90 -9.06 -21.32 -2.27
C LEU A 90 -9.97 -20.76 -1.18
N TYR A 91 -10.69 -19.66 -1.46
CA TYR A 91 -11.68 -19.10 -0.54
C TYR A 91 -12.81 -20.08 -0.23
N GLU A 92 -13.34 -20.76 -1.24
CA GLU A 92 -14.39 -21.77 -1.09
C GLU A 92 -13.94 -22.97 -0.21
N ILE A 93 -12.71 -23.45 -0.38
CA ILE A 93 -12.17 -24.59 0.38
C ILE A 93 -11.85 -24.21 1.83
N SER A 94 -11.32 -23.00 2.04
CA SER A 94 -10.88 -22.54 3.37
C SER A 94 -11.98 -21.86 4.19
N GLU A 95 -13.17 -21.66 3.60
CA GLU A 95 -14.22 -20.78 4.14
C GLU A 95 -13.68 -19.36 4.46
N GLY A 96 -12.66 -18.94 3.71
CA GLY A 96 -11.96 -17.66 3.85
C GLY A 96 -12.49 -16.60 2.91
N GLY A 97 -11.65 -15.60 2.63
CA GLY A 97 -12.01 -14.48 1.77
C GLY A 97 -10.87 -13.51 1.58
N VAL A 98 -11.22 -12.25 1.33
CA VAL A 98 -10.29 -11.16 1.08
C VAL A 98 -10.18 -10.27 2.30
N THR A 99 -8.97 -10.00 2.78
CA THR A 99 -8.70 -9.02 3.82
C THR A 99 -8.04 -7.78 3.22
N PHE A 100 -8.70 -6.64 3.34
CA PHE A 100 -8.10 -5.34 3.00
C PHE A 100 -7.36 -4.77 4.21
N SER A 101 -6.06 -4.60 4.05
CA SER A 101 -5.13 -4.14 5.07
C SER A 101 -4.12 -3.15 4.47
N GLY A 102 -2.93 -3.00 5.04
CA GLY A 102 -1.82 -2.20 4.53
C GLY A 102 -1.59 -0.95 5.36
N GLY A 103 -1.83 0.25 4.80
CA GLY A 103 -1.86 1.48 5.58
C GLY A 103 -3.19 1.62 6.31
N GLU A 104 -4.13 2.31 5.68
CA GLU A 104 -5.49 2.42 6.17
C GLU A 104 -6.45 2.28 4.97
N PRO A 105 -7.15 1.15 4.83
CA PRO A 105 -7.99 0.89 3.66
C PRO A 105 -9.14 1.90 3.53
N MET A 106 -9.66 2.42 4.65
CA MET A 106 -10.70 3.44 4.64
C MET A 106 -10.31 4.74 3.91
N MET A 107 -9.02 4.98 3.68
CA MET A 107 -8.58 6.10 2.84
C MET A 107 -9.03 5.96 1.38
N GLN A 108 -9.40 4.78 0.94
CA GLN A 108 -9.90 4.45 -0.39
C GLN A 108 -11.33 3.91 -0.36
N ALA A 109 -12.11 4.28 0.64
CA ALA A 109 -13.42 3.71 0.94
C ALA A 109 -14.39 3.70 -0.26
N GLU A 110 -14.38 4.71 -1.14
CA GLU A 110 -15.26 4.75 -2.31
C GLU A 110 -14.98 3.62 -3.30
N ILE A 111 -13.70 3.46 -3.68
CA ILE A 111 -13.26 2.40 -4.60
C ILE A 111 -13.44 1.02 -3.95
N LEU A 112 -13.11 0.92 -2.66
CA LEU A 112 -13.23 -0.33 -1.94
C LEU A 112 -14.69 -0.74 -1.72
N TYR A 113 -15.61 0.22 -1.58
CA TYR A 113 -17.03 -0.11 -1.52
C TYR A 113 -17.52 -0.83 -2.80
N ASP A 114 -17.17 -0.30 -3.97
CA ASP A 114 -17.53 -0.90 -5.25
C ASP A 114 -16.88 -2.29 -5.41
N LEU A 115 -15.62 -2.44 -5.01
CA LEU A 115 -14.92 -3.71 -5.06
C LEU A 115 -15.52 -4.75 -4.10
N CYS A 116 -15.78 -4.36 -2.84
CA CYS A 116 -16.39 -5.24 -1.85
C CYS A 116 -17.79 -5.70 -2.27
N SER A 117 -18.60 -4.79 -2.84
CA SER A 117 -19.92 -5.14 -3.35
C SER A 117 -19.84 -6.22 -4.45
N ARG A 118 -18.88 -6.12 -5.35
CA ARG A 118 -18.64 -7.17 -6.38
C ARG A 118 -18.18 -8.49 -5.77
N LEU A 119 -17.31 -8.46 -4.76
CA LEU A 119 -16.87 -9.68 -4.07
C LEU A 119 -18.02 -10.36 -3.35
N GLN A 120 -18.95 -9.61 -2.76
CA GLN A 120 -20.15 -10.15 -2.15
C GLN A 120 -21.10 -10.80 -3.18
N GLU A 121 -21.27 -10.19 -4.36
CA GLU A 121 -22.04 -10.80 -5.47
C GLU A 121 -21.46 -12.17 -5.86
N GLU A 122 -20.16 -12.35 -5.71
CA GLU A 122 -19.44 -13.60 -5.95
C GLU A 122 -19.34 -14.51 -4.71
N HIS A 123 -20.06 -14.16 -3.62
CA HIS A 123 -20.09 -14.89 -2.35
C HIS A 123 -18.71 -15.02 -1.66
N ILE A 124 -17.83 -14.02 -1.82
CA ILE A 124 -16.52 -13.99 -1.18
C ILE A 124 -16.60 -13.10 0.06
N SER A 125 -16.22 -13.64 1.21
CA SER A 125 -16.17 -12.90 2.46
C SER A 125 -15.11 -11.81 2.43
N VAL A 126 -15.44 -10.65 3.02
CA VAL A 126 -14.57 -9.47 3.05
C VAL A 126 -14.28 -9.04 4.48
N ALA A 127 -12.99 -8.90 4.80
CA ALA A 127 -12.53 -8.35 6.06
C ALA A 127 -11.72 -7.06 5.87
N PHE A 128 -11.83 -6.14 6.83
CA PHE A 128 -11.02 -4.91 6.87
C PHE A 128 -10.20 -4.88 8.15
N GLU A 129 -8.90 -4.66 8.03
CA GLU A 129 -7.99 -4.33 9.12
C GLU A 129 -7.81 -2.80 9.15
N THR A 130 -8.31 -2.14 10.19
CA THR A 130 -8.44 -0.68 10.23
C THR A 130 -8.37 -0.12 11.66
N ALA A 131 -7.84 1.09 11.79
CA ALA A 131 -7.90 1.84 13.05
C ALA A 131 -9.27 2.52 13.29
N LEU A 132 -10.25 2.40 12.39
CA LEU A 132 -11.58 3.03 12.42
C LEU A 132 -11.56 4.56 12.66
N ALA A 133 -10.45 5.24 12.39
CA ALA A 133 -10.29 6.68 12.60
C ALA A 133 -10.93 7.51 11.46
N PHE A 134 -12.18 7.20 11.12
CA PHE A 134 -12.94 7.83 10.03
C PHE A 134 -14.31 8.32 10.50
N PRO A 135 -14.95 9.27 9.76
CA PRO A 135 -16.32 9.70 10.04
C PRO A 135 -17.29 8.51 10.02
N TRP A 136 -18.20 8.48 10.98
CA TRP A 136 -19.19 7.41 11.11
C TRP A 136 -19.94 7.09 9.81
N LYS A 137 -20.27 8.11 9.03
CA LYS A 137 -20.93 7.93 7.73
C LYS A 137 -20.16 7.03 6.76
N VAL A 138 -18.82 7.13 6.75
CA VAL A 138 -17.96 6.29 5.91
C VAL A 138 -17.93 4.86 6.45
N ILE A 139 -17.75 4.71 7.75
CA ILE A 139 -17.73 3.40 8.41
C ILE A 139 -19.07 2.68 8.19
N HIS A 140 -20.18 3.37 8.45
CA HIS A 140 -21.52 2.81 8.29
C HIS A 140 -21.77 2.32 6.86
N ARG A 141 -21.37 3.09 5.84
CA ARG A 141 -21.50 2.64 4.45
C ARG A 141 -20.72 1.34 4.20
N MET A 142 -19.52 1.22 4.75
CA MET A 142 -18.70 0.01 4.57
C MET A 142 -19.30 -1.21 5.28
N THR A 143 -20.13 -1.06 6.31
CA THR A 143 -20.81 -2.21 6.94
C THR A 143 -21.82 -2.88 6.03
N GLU A 144 -22.19 -2.27 4.91
CA GLU A 144 -23.09 -2.87 3.92
C GLU A 144 -22.40 -3.93 3.05
N CYS A 145 -21.04 -3.90 2.98
CA CYS A 145 -20.26 -4.75 2.09
C CYS A 145 -19.01 -5.40 2.74
N VAL A 146 -18.85 -5.26 4.06
CA VAL A 146 -17.74 -5.83 4.82
C VAL A 146 -18.30 -6.74 5.92
N ASP A 147 -17.87 -8.00 5.93
CA ASP A 147 -18.36 -9.00 6.88
C ASP A 147 -17.66 -8.91 8.25
N LEU A 148 -16.38 -8.49 8.26
CA LEU A 148 -15.57 -8.45 9.47
C LEU A 148 -14.67 -7.22 9.52
N PHE A 149 -14.69 -6.49 10.64
CA PHE A 149 -13.71 -5.45 10.95
C PHE A 149 -12.75 -5.94 12.01
N LEU A 150 -11.47 -6.02 11.66
CA LEU A 150 -10.35 -6.24 12.56
C LEU A 150 -9.84 -4.86 12.99
N VAL A 151 -10.13 -4.50 14.23
CA VAL A 151 -9.86 -3.13 14.69
C VAL A 151 -8.58 -3.07 15.52
N ASP A 152 -7.62 -2.29 15.02
CA ASP A 152 -6.39 -1.98 15.74
C ASP A 152 -6.59 -0.90 16.80
N PHE A 153 -6.54 -1.28 18.04
CA PHE A 153 -6.66 -0.38 19.17
C PHE A 153 -5.27 -0.03 19.73
N MET A 154 -4.64 1.02 19.18
CA MET A 154 -3.24 1.35 19.47
C MET A 154 -3.00 1.99 20.83
N ILE A 155 -3.92 2.81 21.35
CA ILE A 155 -3.78 3.57 22.59
C ILE A 155 -5.13 3.75 23.28
N PHE A 156 -5.21 3.42 24.58
CA PHE A 156 -6.40 3.61 25.41
C PHE A 156 -6.52 5.02 26.03
N ASP A 157 -5.45 5.81 25.97
CA ASP A 157 -5.37 7.13 26.57
C ASP A 157 -5.77 8.21 25.56
N ASN A 158 -6.89 8.90 25.79
CA ASN A 158 -7.43 9.94 24.92
C ASN A 158 -6.46 11.12 24.68
N GLU A 159 -5.59 11.45 25.65
CA GLU A 159 -4.63 12.55 25.51
C GLU A 159 -3.44 12.16 24.62
N LYS A 160 -3.12 10.89 24.58
CA LYS A 160 -2.04 10.35 23.73
C LYS A 160 -2.51 10.00 22.33
N HIS A 161 -3.82 9.87 22.13
CA HIS A 161 -4.43 9.52 20.84
C HIS A 161 -4.55 10.72 19.88
N LYS A 162 -4.25 11.93 20.35
CA LYS A 162 -4.17 13.17 19.55
C LYS A 162 -2.76 13.34 19.00
#